data_b2a1fe30565f68402f019745e8b368af
#
_entry.id   b2a1fe30565f68402f019745e8b368af
#
_cell.length_a   1.000
_cell.length_b   1.000
_cell.length_c   1.000
_cell.angle_alpha   90.00
_cell.angle_beta   90.00
_cell.angle_gamma   90.00
#
_symmetry.space_group_name_H-M   'P 1'
#
loop_
_entity.id
_entity.type
_entity.pdbx_description
1 polymer ?
#
loop_
_entity_poly.entity_id
_entity_poly.type
_entity_poly.pdbx_seq_one_letter_code
_entity_poly.pdbx_strand_id
1 'polypeptide(L)'
;MLKSKPTKLTKRYNILAFPQLNLNYWAINKVATSTMCNHLLIQTGATIDTQNKSGQVGKRMTSTLHIDRETAYTNGLINFAIVRSPYARFESCYRHFKYPKNDIQYAGSHKAKFNPAWSPDDFLDHIERVFDKGNVGNKHYSKQSWFIADPERLDYIIKLESLAQDWPFDFPIPNFVSNSTSSSDNLQYNTDKLTHLYQEDFDTFGY
;
A
#
# COMPACT_ATOMS: atom_id res chain seq x y z
N MET A 1 12.29 15.47 18.91
CA MET A 1 11.96 16.42 17.82
C MET A 1 11.38 15.61 16.67
N LEU A 2 10.06 15.72 16.43
CA LEU A 2 9.42 15.11 15.27
C LEU A 2 9.99 15.78 14.01
N LYS A 3 10.77 15.04 13.22
CA LYS A 3 11.24 15.51 11.92
C LYS A 3 10.00 15.78 11.05
N SER A 4 9.86 16.99 10.55
CA SER A 4 8.75 17.39 9.68
C SER A 4 8.58 16.41 8.53
N LYS A 5 7.32 16.11 8.17
CA LYS A 5 6.99 15.25 7.03
C LYS A 5 7.77 15.70 5.79
N PRO A 6 8.38 14.77 5.04
CA PRO A 6 9.18 15.15 3.88
C PRO A 6 8.32 15.89 2.85
N THR A 7 8.71 17.08 2.48
CA THR A 7 7.98 17.98 1.56
C THR A 7 7.74 17.38 0.16
N LYS A 8 8.45 16.31 -0.21
CA LYS A 8 8.30 15.62 -1.51
C LYS A 8 7.10 14.68 -1.61
N LEU A 9 6.44 14.34 -0.49
CA LEU A 9 5.27 13.44 -0.48
C LEU A 9 3.98 14.10 -0.96
N THR A 10 3.87 15.41 -0.90
CA THR A 10 2.66 16.15 -1.27
C THR A 10 2.20 15.96 -2.72
N LYS A 11 3.01 15.32 -3.57
CA LYS A 11 2.69 15.05 -4.99
C LYS A 11 2.38 13.58 -5.31
N ARG A 12 2.25 12.67 -4.35
CA ARG A 12 2.15 11.21 -4.60
C ARG A 12 1.01 10.51 -3.90
N TYR A 13 -0.08 11.19 -3.62
CA TYR A 13 -1.29 10.49 -3.21
C TYR A 13 -1.78 9.65 -4.40
N ASN A 14 -1.99 8.38 -4.17
CA ASN A 14 -2.57 7.48 -5.15
C ASN A 14 -4.04 7.32 -4.79
N ILE A 15 -4.84 8.30 -5.18
CA ILE A 15 -6.27 8.33 -4.89
C ILE A 15 -7.04 8.01 -6.16
N LEU A 16 -7.95 7.06 -6.07
CA LEU A 16 -8.75 6.58 -7.17
C LEU A 16 -10.23 6.86 -6.88
N ALA A 17 -10.89 7.61 -7.74
CA ALA A 17 -12.33 7.88 -7.62
C ALA A 17 -13.15 6.79 -8.33
N PHE A 18 -14.16 6.28 -7.66
CA PHE A 18 -15.16 5.34 -8.16
C PHE A 18 -16.56 5.93 -7.96
N PRO A 19 -16.98 6.92 -8.77
CA PRO A 19 -18.26 7.63 -8.57
C PRO A 19 -19.47 6.70 -8.57
N GLN A 20 -19.44 5.62 -9.38
CA GLN A 20 -20.52 4.61 -9.43
C GLN A 20 -20.72 3.89 -8.11
N LEU A 21 -19.70 3.84 -7.26
CA LEU A 21 -19.72 3.23 -5.93
C LEU A 21 -19.79 4.29 -4.82
N ASN A 22 -19.83 5.56 -5.17
CA ASN A 22 -19.74 6.68 -4.23
C ASN A 22 -18.44 6.67 -3.40
N LEU A 23 -17.27 6.27 -3.97
CA LEU A 23 -16.03 6.04 -3.23
C LEU A 23 -14.82 6.75 -3.82
N ASN A 24 -13.94 7.23 -2.94
CA ASN A 24 -12.54 7.54 -3.18
C ASN A 24 -11.66 6.55 -2.42
N TYR A 25 -10.84 5.77 -3.13
CA TYR A 25 -9.91 4.82 -2.53
C TYR A 25 -8.49 5.40 -2.46
N TRP A 26 -7.98 5.57 -1.24
CA TRP A 26 -6.60 6.00 -0.96
C TRP A 26 -5.68 4.78 -0.99
N ALA A 27 -5.10 4.53 -2.14
CA ALA A 27 -4.38 3.30 -2.44
C ALA A 27 -2.94 3.29 -1.90
N ILE A 28 -2.68 2.48 -0.89
CA ILE A 28 -1.37 2.28 -0.28
C ILE A 28 -0.74 0.98 -0.79
N ASN A 29 0.55 0.97 -1.07
CA ASN A 29 1.23 -0.24 -1.53
C ASN A 29 1.39 -1.29 -0.41
N LYS A 30 1.29 -2.57 -0.78
CA LYS A 30 1.49 -3.75 0.10
C LYS A 30 0.37 -4.01 1.12
N VAL A 31 -0.80 -3.41 0.89
CA VAL A 31 -2.04 -3.64 1.64
C VAL A 31 -3.11 -4.29 0.74
N ALA A 32 -2.71 -5.22 -0.13
CA ALA A 32 -3.56 -5.87 -1.14
C ALA A 32 -4.18 -4.91 -2.18
N THR A 33 -3.55 -3.77 -2.45
CA THR A 33 -4.06 -2.70 -3.31
C THR A 33 -4.48 -3.17 -4.70
N SER A 34 -3.70 -4.07 -5.35
CA SER A 34 -4.05 -4.58 -6.68
C SER A 34 -5.36 -5.38 -6.65
N THR A 35 -5.57 -6.18 -5.62
CA THR A 35 -6.81 -6.95 -5.42
C THR A 35 -7.98 -6.00 -5.18
N MET A 36 -7.81 -4.99 -4.33
CA MET A 36 -8.83 -3.99 -4.06
C MET A 36 -9.19 -3.18 -5.32
N CYS A 37 -8.21 -2.70 -6.08
CA CYS A 37 -8.47 -1.99 -7.33
C CYS A 37 -9.26 -2.85 -8.33
N ASN A 38 -8.88 -4.11 -8.50
CA ASN A 38 -9.59 -5.03 -9.38
C ASN A 38 -11.02 -5.26 -8.89
N HIS A 39 -11.20 -5.45 -7.58
CA HIS A 39 -12.50 -5.64 -6.97
C HIS A 39 -13.43 -4.45 -7.19
N LEU A 40 -12.97 -3.24 -6.90
CA LEU A 40 -13.75 -2.01 -7.11
C LEU A 40 -14.11 -1.81 -8.59
N LEU A 41 -13.19 -2.10 -9.52
CA LEU A 41 -13.48 -2.06 -10.95
C LEU A 41 -14.59 -3.05 -11.35
N ILE A 42 -14.56 -4.28 -10.82
CA ILE A 42 -15.62 -5.28 -11.06
C ILE A 42 -16.96 -4.77 -10.53
N GLN A 43 -16.98 -4.17 -9.34
CA GLN A 43 -18.22 -3.61 -8.76
C GLN A 43 -18.79 -2.46 -9.60
N THR A 44 -17.97 -1.75 -10.38
CA THR A 44 -18.48 -0.74 -11.36
C THR A 44 -18.99 -1.35 -12.67
N GLY A 45 -19.03 -2.69 -12.79
CA GLY A 45 -19.42 -3.38 -14.02
C GLY A 45 -18.30 -3.57 -15.05
N ALA A 46 -17.06 -3.25 -14.70
CA ALA A 46 -15.92 -3.44 -15.60
C ALA A 46 -15.56 -4.93 -15.73
N THR A 47 -15.38 -5.40 -16.97
CA THR A 47 -14.84 -6.73 -17.24
C THR A 47 -13.32 -6.72 -17.09
N ILE A 48 -12.81 -7.48 -16.15
CA ILE A 48 -11.36 -7.65 -15.92
C ILE A 48 -10.95 -9.06 -16.33
N ASP A 49 -9.99 -9.15 -17.25
CA ASP A 49 -9.33 -10.42 -17.55
C ASP A 49 -8.48 -10.87 -16.35
N THR A 50 -9.06 -11.71 -15.51
CA THR A 50 -8.40 -12.25 -14.31
C THR A 50 -7.30 -13.26 -14.64
N GLN A 51 -7.24 -13.78 -15.89
CA GLN A 51 -6.20 -14.70 -16.33
C GLN A 51 -4.88 -13.99 -16.62
N ASN A 52 -4.93 -12.69 -16.82
CA ASN A 52 -3.73 -11.90 -17.04
C ASN A 52 -3.01 -11.67 -15.70
N LYS A 53 -2.11 -12.61 -15.35
CA LYS A 53 -1.34 -12.68 -14.08
C LYS A 53 -0.48 -11.44 -13.80
N SER A 54 -0.47 -10.45 -14.69
CA SER A 54 0.47 -9.32 -14.59
C SER A 54 0.05 -8.21 -13.63
N GLY A 55 -1.15 -8.22 -13.06
CA GLY A 55 -1.66 -7.12 -12.22
C GLY A 55 -1.70 -5.75 -12.93
N GLN A 56 -1.39 -5.75 -14.24
CA GLN A 56 -1.29 -4.52 -15.04
C GLN A 56 -2.64 -4.05 -15.57
N VAL A 57 -3.63 -4.95 -15.63
CA VAL A 57 -4.97 -4.59 -16.15
C VAL A 57 -5.60 -3.52 -15.26
N GLY A 58 -5.55 -3.69 -13.95
CA GLY A 58 -6.00 -2.67 -13.01
C GLY A 58 -5.25 -1.34 -13.13
N LYS A 59 -3.93 -1.35 -13.42
CA LYS A 59 -3.15 -0.12 -13.56
C LYS A 59 -3.51 0.69 -14.81
N ARG A 60 -3.85 0.07 -15.93
CA ARG A 60 -4.25 0.80 -17.14
C ARG A 60 -5.65 1.38 -17.00
N MET A 61 -6.57 0.63 -16.42
CA MET A 61 -7.95 1.09 -16.22
C MET A 61 -8.05 2.14 -15.10
N THR A 62 -7.19 2.07 -14.07
CA THR A 62 -7.19 3.05 -12.97
C THR A 62 -6.47 4.34 -13.33
N SER A 63 -5.75 4.43 -14.46
CA SER A 63 -5.06 5.67 -14.85
C SER A 63 -6.02 6.86 -15.04
N THR A 64 -7.25 6.61 -15.47
CA THR A 64 -8.30 7.61 -15.66
C THR A 64 -9.07 7.95 -14.39
N LEU A 65 -8.88 7.17 -13.31
CA LEU A 65 -9.56 7.33 -12.04
C LEU A 65 -8.76 8.14 -11.02
N HIS A 66 -7.50 8.49 -11.35
CA HIS A 66 -6.66 9.26 -10.45
C HIS A 66 -7.18 10.68 -10.27
N ILE A 67 -7.33 11.06 -9.01
CA ILE A 67 -7.67 12.43 -8.59
C ILE A 67 -6.61 12.95 -7.62
N ASP A 68 -6.56 14.25 -7.48
CA ASP A 68 -5.74 14.89 -6.45
C ASP A 68 -6.46 14.88 -5.09
N ARG A 69 -5.69 15.24 -4.04
CA ARG A 69 -6.17 15.22 -2.66
C ARG A 69 -7.32 16.20 -2.41
N GLU A 70 -7.24 17.40 -2.96
CA GLU A 70 -8.26 18.42 -2.74
C GLU A 70 -9.58 18.00 -3.37
N THR A 71 -9.52 17.49 -4.60
CA THR A 71 -10.68 16.88 -5.28
C THR A 71 -11.29 15.76 -4.45
N ALA A 72 -10.46 14.86 -3.86
CA ALA A 72 -10.96 13.77 -3.04
C ALA A 72 -11.73 14.26 -1.81
N TYR A 73 -11.30 15.37 -1.19
CA TYR A 73 -11.95 15.91 -0.01
C TYR A 73 -13.19 16.79 -0.32
N THR A 74 -13.37 17.19 -1.58
CA THR A 74 -14.44 18.13 -1.96
C THR A 74 -15.48 17.58 -2.92
N ASN A 75 -15.23 16.38 -3.51
CA ASN A 75 -16.13 15.78 -4.50
C ASN A 75 -17.38 15.10 -3.90
N GLY A 76 -17.51 15.06 -2.58
CA GLY A 76 -18.65 14.47 -1.88
C GLY A 76 -18.68 12.95 -1.83
N LEU A 77 -17.64 12.26 -2.33
CA LEU A 77 -17.55 10.81 -2.26
C LEU A 77 -16.93 10.37 -0.93
N ILE A 78 -17.28 9.17 -0.47
CA ILE A 78 -16.75 8.55 0.75
C ILE A 78 -15.26 8.25 0.57
N ASN A 79 -14.42 8.77 1.45
CA ASN A 79 -12.99 8.56 1.45
C ASN A 79 -12.61 7.38 2.31
N PHE A 80 -11.96 6.36 1.75
CA PHE A 80 -11.47 5.25 2.55
C PHE A 80 -10.06 4.81 2.18
N ALA A 81 -9.37 4.22 3.15
CA ALA A 81 -8.08 3.57 2.97
C ALA A 81 -8.07 2.18 3.60
N ILE A 82 -7.25 1.29 3.06
CA ILE A 82 -6.88 0.05 3.73
C ILE A 82 -5.46 0.21 4.22
N VAL A 83 -5.24 -0.12 5.49
CA VAL A 83 -3.92 -0.16 6.13
C VAL A 83 -3.59 -1.58 6.57
N ARG A 84 -2.34 -1.84 6.87
CA ARG A 84 -1.85 -3.15 7.28
C ARG A 84 -0.86 -2.99 8.41
N SER A 85 -0.80 -3.97 9.33
CA SER A 85 0.24 -4.02 10.36
C SER A 85 1.62 -3.72 9.75
N PRO A 86 2.41 -2.79 10.31
CA PRO A 86 3.75 -2.49 9.80
C PRO A 86 4.64 -3.73 9.69
N TYR A 87 4.52 -4.70 10.62
CA TYR A 87 5.23 -5.97 10.56
C TYR A 87 4.86 -6.78 9.30
N ALA A 88 3.58 -7.07 9.13
CA ALA A 88 3.09 -7.86 8.00
C ALA A 88 3.32 -7.14 6.65
N ARG A 89 3.29 -5.81 6.66
CA ARG A 89 3.58 -5.00 5.48
C ARG A 89 5.07 -5.04 5.12
N PHE A 90 5.97 -4.93 6.10
CA PHE A 90 7.42 -5.06 5.92
C PHE A 90 7.77 -6.43 5.32
N GLU A 91 7.27 -7.52 5.90
CA GLU A 91 7.50 -8.86 5.39
C GLU A 91 7.01 -9.02 3.94
N SER A 92 5.80 -8.53 3.65
CA SER A 92 5.28 -8.54 2.28
C SER A 92 6.14 -7.73 1.31
N CYS A 93 6.74 -6.65 1.79
CA CYS A 93 7.65 -5.81 1.01
C CYS A 93 8.98 -6.52 0.76
N TYR A 94 9.61 -7.04 1.80
CA TYR A 94 10.86 -7.78 1.70
C TYR A 94 10.75 -8.96 0.74
N ARG A 95 9.73 -9.83 0.91
CA ARG A 95 9.48 -10.96 0.01
C ARG A 95 9.26 -10.52 -1.44
N HIS A 96 8.58 -9.39 -1.65
CA HIS A 96 8.36 -8.84 -3.00
C HIS A 96 9.67 -8.44 -3.69
N PHE A 97 10.65 -7.93 -2.95
CA PHE A 97 11.95 -7.58 -3.50
C PHE A 97 12.88 -8.79 -3.61
N LYS A 98 12.85 -9.67 -2.62
CA LYS A 98 13.71 -10.87 -2.53
C LYS A 98 13.34 -11.92 -3.57
N TYR A 99 12.05 -12.18 -3.77
CA TYR A 99 11.53 -13.25 -4.63
C TYR A 99 10.61 -12.67 -5.73
N PRO A 100 11.19 -12.09 -6.77
CA PRO A 100 10.40 -11.55 -7.87
C PRO A 100 9.67 -12.67 -8.62
N LYS A 101 8.35 -12.55 -8.77
CA LYS A 101 7.51 -13.56 -9.42
C LYS A 101 7.78 -13.74 -10.93
N ASN A 102 8.42 -12.77 -11.60
CA ASN A 102 8.73 -12.84 -13.04
C ASN A 102 10.05 -12.13 -13.32
N ASP A 103 11.01 -12.83 -13.92
CA ASP A 103 12.37 -12.34 -14.19
C ASP A 103 12.45 -11.18 -15.19
N ILE A 104 11.42 -10.95 -16.00
CA ILE A 104 11.52 -10.09 -17.19
C ILE A 104 10.93 -8.68 -17.00
N GLN A 105 9.98 -8.45 -16.09
CA GLN A 105 9.23 -7.19 -16.07
C GLN A 105 9.62 -6.19 -15.00
N TYR A 106 10.52 -6.52 -14.09
CA TYR A 106 10.88 -5.65 -12.98
C TYR A 106 12.34 -5.16 -12.98
N ALA A 107 13.00 -5.19 -14.12
CA ALA A 107 14.28 -4.50 -14.32
C ALA A 107 14.17 -2.95 -14.28
N GLY A 108 12.97 -2.43 -14.00
CA GLY A 108 12.73 -1.00 -13.80
C GLY A 108 13.39 -0.49 -12.52
N SER A 109 13.72 0.78 -12.53
CA SER A 109 14.50 1.59 -11.58
C SER A 109 14.32 1.34 -10.07
N HIS A 110 13.29 0.61 -9.64
CA HIS A 110 13.00 0.35 -8.23
C HIS A 110 13.77 -0.82 -7.64
N LYS A 111 14.15 -1.83 -8.45
CA LYS A 111 14.96 -2.97 -8.01
C LYS A 111 16.46 -2.69 -8.03
N ALA A 112 16.90 -1.74 -8.80
CA ALA A 112 18.33 -1.40 -8.89
C ALA A 112 18.99 -1.04 -7.56
N LYS A 113 18.19 -0.83 -6.49
CA LYS A 113 18.66 -0.47 -5.15
C LYS A 113 18.47 -1.58 -4.09
N PHE A 114 17.82 -2.68 -4.43
CA PHE A 114 17.68 -3.83 -3.53
C PHE A 114 18.74 -4.87 -3.89
N ASN A 115 19.56 -5.24 -2.93
CA ASN A 115 20.51 -6.32 -3.10
C ASN A 115 19.83 -7.66 -2.75
N PRO A 116 19.73 -8.62 -3.68
CA PRO A 116 19.11 -9.92 -3.39
C PRO A 116 19.82 -10.72 -2.28
N ALA A 117 21.08 -10.40 -1.95
CA ALA A 117 21.81 -11.02 -0.85
C ALA A 117 21.40 -10.45 0.54
N TRP A 118 20.68 -9.34 0.60
CA TRP A 118 20.28 -8.75 1.88
C TRP A 118 19.41 -9.70 2.70
N SER A 119 19.74 -9.80 3.99
CA SER A 119 18.86 -10.30 5.03
C SER A 119 17.70 -9.31 5.27
N PRO A 120 16.66 -9.69 6.03
CA PRO A 120 15.64 -8.74 6.45
C PRO A 120 16.21 -7.57 7.24
N ASP A 121 17.23 -7.77 8.08
CA ASP A 121 17.88 -6.71 8.85
C ASP A 121 18.71 -5.76 7.98
N ASP A 122 19.44 -6.28 6.98
CA ASP A 122 20.12 -5.42 5.99
C ASP A 122 19.13 -4.52 5.25
N PHE A 123 17.91 -5.03 5.00
CA PHE A 123 16.86 -4.25 4.37
C PHE A 123 16.30 -3.18 5.31
N LEU A 124 16.14 -3.49 6.60
CA LEU A 124 15.79 -2.48 7.61
C LEU A 124 16.86 -1.38 7.71
N ASP A 125 18.14 -1.74 7.70
CA ASP A 125 19.25 -0.79 7.70
C ASP A 125 19.24 0.11 6.47
N HIS A 126 18.87 -0.45 5.31
CA HIS A 126 18.69 0.33 4.10
C HIS A 126 17.54 1.34 4.23
N ILE A 127 16.39 0.91 4.75
CA ILE A 127 15.21 1.77 4.95
C ILE A 127 15.55 2.91 5.91
N GLU A 128 16.20 2.60 7.04
CA GLU A 128 16.65 3.58 8.01
C GLU A 128 17.53 4.66 7.36
N ARG A 129 18.59 4.25 6.65
CA ARG A 129 19.47 5.19 5.95
C ARG A 129 18.75 6.07 4.93
N VAL A 130 17.67 5.57 4.33
CA VAL A 130 16.83 6.33 3.39
C VAL A 130 16.02 7.38 4.15
N PHE A 131 15.41 7.00 5.28
CA PHE A 131 14.58 7.88 6.10
C PHE A 131 15.43 8.96 6.80
N ASP A 132 16.62 8.62 7.30
CA ASP A 132 17.55 9.57 7.94
C ASP A 132 18.01 10.67 6.99
N LYS A 133 18.12 10.38 5.71
CA LYS A 133 18.40 11.37 4.67
C LYS A 133 17.19 12.25 4.30
N GLY A 134 16.08 12.14 5.02
CA GLY A 134 14.84 12.85 4.73
C GLY A 134 14.16 12.39 3.43
N ASN A 135 14.51 11.19 2.95
CA ASN A 135 13.90 10.62 1.75
C ASN A 135 12.70 9.74 2.13
N VAL A 136 11.65 9.82 1.33
CA VAL A 136 10.48 8.95 1.49
C VAL A 136 10.72 7.50 1.04
N GLY A 137 11.81 7.27 0.34
CA GLY A 137 12.15 5.94 -0.18
C GLY A 137 11.22 5.47 -1.30
N ASN A 138 11.10 4.15 -1.40
CA ASN A 138 10.21 3.50 -2.35
C ASN A 138 8.80 3.37 -1.73
N LYS A 139 7.77 3.64 -2.52
CA LYS A 139 6.36 3.54 -2.10
C LYS A 139 5.96 2.19 -1.48
N HIS A 140 6.73 1.11 -1.71
CA HIS A 140 6.46 -0.20 -1.13
C HIS A 140 6.84 -0.28 0.36
N TYR A 141 7.86 0.50 0.80
CA TYR A 141 8.30 0.53 2.19
C TYR A 141 8.18 1.92 2.86
N SER A 142 7.73 2.97 2.15
CA SER A 142 7.40 4.26 2.79
C SER A 142 6.33 4.07 3.85
N LYS A 143 6.32 4.88 4.90
CA LYS A 143 5.29 4.82 5.94
C LYS A 143 3.89 4.99 5.33
N GLN A 144 2.91 4.30 5.86
CA GLN A 144 1.51 4.38 5.40
C GLN A 144 0.92 5.75 5.72
N SER A 145 1.23 6.28 6.91
CA SER A 145 0.86 7.63 7.35
C SER A 145 1.28 8.73 6.36
N TRP A 146 2.31 8.47 5.57
CA TRP A 146 2.74 9.43 4.55
C TRP A 146 1.86 9.44 3.29
N PHE A 147 1.06 8.42 3.05
CA PHE A 147 0.09 8.36 1.96
C PHE A 147 -1.28 8.89 2.37
N ILE A 148 -1.54 9.02 3.67
CA ILE A 148 -2.77 9.57 4.23
C ILE A 148 -2.38 10.81 5.04
N ALA A 149 -2.42 12.00 4.41
CA ALA A 149 -1.93 13.21 5.07
C ALA A 149 -2.75 13.60 6.30
N ASP A 150 -4.06 13.41 6.20
CA ASP A 150 -5.05 13.83 7.19
C ASP A 150 -5.97 12.64 7.47
N PRO A 151 -5.53 11.65 8.30
CA PRO A 151 -6.30 10.42 8.56
C PRO A 151 -7.70 10.69 9.10
N GLU A 152 -7.87 11.77 9.87
CA GLU A 152 -9.13 12.23 10.44
C GLU A 152 -10.14 12.73 9.40
N ARG A 153 -9.70 12.97 8.17
CA ARG A 153 -10.57 13.39 7.05
C ARG A 153 -11.04 12.21 6.18
N LEU A 154 -10.61 10.99 6.50
CA LEU A 154 -11.13 9.80 5.85
C LEU A 154 -12.34 9.29 6.62
N ASP A 155 -13.39 8.90 5.88
CA ASP A 155 -14.60 8.32 6.48
C ASP A 155 -14.30 6.94 7.06
N TYR A 156 -13.39 6.16 6.41
CA TYR A 156 -13.00 4.83 6.88
C TYR A 156 -11.51 4.57 6.71
N ILE A 157 -10.87 4.08 7.78
CA ILE A 157 -9.55 3.45 7.75
C ILE A 157 -9.72 2.00 8.20
N ILE A 158 -9.58 1.08 7.27
CA ILE A 158 -9.89 -0.33 7.47
C ILE A 158 -8.58 -1.11 7.60
N LYS A 159 -8.42 -1.88 8.68
CA LYS A 159 -7.26 -2.77 8.83
C LYS A 159 -7.45 -4.00 7.95
N LEU A 160 -6.41 -4.37 7.19
CA LEU A 160 -6.46 -5.55 6.31
C LEU A 160 -6.70 -6.84 7.12
N GLU A 161 -6.20 -6.87 8.35
CA GLU A 161 -6.29 -8.01 9.27
C GLU A 161 -7.72 -8.24 9.77
N SER A 162 -8.53 -7.19 9.88
CA SER A 162 -9.94 -7.24 10.33
C SER A 162 -10.93 -6.87 9.24
N LEU A 163 -10.49 -6.92 7.98
CA LEU A 163 -11.28 -6.44 6.85
C LEU A 163 -12.70 -7.04 6.79
N ALA A 164 -12.85 -8.31 7.13
CA ALA A 164 -14.15 -8.99 7.09
C ALA A 164 -15.13 -8.47 8.15
N GLN A 165 -14.62 -8.03 9.29
CA GLN A 165 -15.40 -7.48 10.39
C GLN A 165 -15.71 -5.99 10.16
N ASP A 166 -14.76 -5.26 9.57
CA ASP A 166 -14.78 -3.80 9.51
C ASP A 166 -15.27 -3.26 8.15
N TRP A 167 -15.75 -4.15 7.24
CA TRP A 167 -16.18 -3.75 5.90
C TRP A 167 -17.48 -2.96 5.94
N PRO A 168 -17.49 -1.66 5.58
CA PRO A 168 -18.64 -0.80 5.80
C PRO A 168 -19.55 -0.67 4.57
N PHE A 169 -19.24 -1.34 3.45
CA PHE A 169 -19.93 -1.13 2.18
C PHE A 169 -20.93 -2.26 1.86
N ASP A 170 -22.01 -1.93 1.14
CA ASP A 170 -23.11 -2.85 0.81
C ASP A 170 -22.76 -3.89 -0.27
N PHE A 171 -21.58 -3.79 -0.88
CA PHE A 171 -21.11 -4.78 -1.86
C PHE A 171 -20.12 -5.78 -1.21
N PRO A 172 -19.95 -6.98 -1.82
CA PRO A 172 -19.16 -8.05 -1.22
C PRO A 172 -17.71 -7.66 -0.93
N ILE A 173 -17.14 -8.27 0.09
CA ILE A 173 -15.71 -8.16 0.42
C ILE A 173 -14.88 -8.82 -0.68
N PRO A 174 -13.75 -8.22 -1.11
CA PRO A 174 -12.89 -8.84 -2.08
C PRO A 174 -12.30 -10.17 -1.59
N ASN A 175 -12.26 -11.16 -2.48
CA ASN A 175 -11.59 -12.42 -2.19
C ASN A 175 -10.07 -12.26 -2.33
N PHE A 176 -9.35 -12.25 -1.21
CA PHE A 176 -7.90 -11.98 -1.16
C PHE A 176 -6.99 -13.18 -1.48
N VAL A 177 -7.52 -14.31 -1.89
CA VAL A 177 -6.74 -15.55 -2.12
C VAL A 177 -5.66 -15.40 -3.21
N SER A 178 -5.73 -14.38 -4.06
CA SER A 178 -4.93 -14.31 -5.29
C SER A 178 -3.47 -13.84 -5.15
N ASN A 179 -3.05 -13.30 -4.01
CA ASN A 179 -1.70 -12.70 -3.87
C ASN A 179 -0.96 -13.05 -2.58
N SER A 180 -1.36 -14.09 -1.86
CA SER A 180 -0.58 -14.57 -0.73
C SER A 180 0.79 -15.05 -1.24
N THR A 181 1.87 -14.44 -0.79
CA THR A 181 3.21 -15.02 -0.92
C THR A 181 3.25 -16.19 0.06
N SER A 182 3.08 -17.39 -0.47
CA SER A 182 3.03 -18.65 0.27
C SER A 182 4.42 -19.14 0.70
N SER A 183 5.26 -18.30 1.26
CA SER A 183 6.42 -18.81 1.99
C SER A 183 6.05 -18.84 3.47
N SER A 184 5.97 -20.06 4.01
CA SER A 184 5.76 -20.35 5.43
C SER A 184 6.96 -19.97 6.30
N ASP A 185 7.98 -19.38 5.73
CA ASP A 185 9.18 -19.00 6.45
C ASP A 185 8.91 -17.81 7.36
N ASN A 186 8.95 -18.04 8.65
CA ASN A 186 8.99 -16.96 9.63
C ASN A 186 10.25 -16.16 9.42
N LEU A 187 10.11 -14.94 8.92
CA LEU A 187 11.24 -14.04 8.77
C LEU A 187 11.72 -13.61 10.16
N GLN A 188 13.01 -13.79 10.40
CA GLN A 188 13.66 -13.30 11.62
C GLN A 188 14.27 -11.93 11.30
N TYR A 189 13.95 -10.91 12.09
CA TYR A 189 14.46 -9.55 11.97
C TYR A 189 14.28 -8.78 13.29
N ASN A 190 14.98 -7.67 13.40
CA ASN A 190 14.91 -6.81 14.58
C ASN A 190 13.56 -6.05 14.61
N THR A 191 12.62 -6.57 15.41
CA THR A 191 11.28 -6.00 15.58
C THR A 191 11.29 -4.64 16.26
N ASP A 192 12.20 -4.40 17.20
CA ASP A 192 12.32 -3.12 17.90
C ASP A 192 12.75 -2.02 16.93
N LYS A 193 13.72 -2.34 16.05
CA LYS A 193 14.13 -1.45 15.00
C LYS A 193 13.00 -1.13 14.02
N LEU A 194 12.24 -2.14 13.61
CA LEU A 194 11.07 -1.94 12.75
C LEU A 194 10.03 -1.05 13.43
N THR A 195 9.72 -1.33 14.69
CA THR A 195 8.79 -0.52 15.48
C THR A 195 9.23 0.93 15.53
N HIS A 196 10.49 1.19 15.83
CA HIS A 196 11.04 2.55 15.83
C HIS A 196 10.92 3.25 14.47
N LEU A 197 11.26 2.56 13.39
CA LEU A 197 11.19 3.13 12.04
C LEU A 197 9.77 3.48 11.61
N TYR A 198 8.79 2.69 12.02
CA TYR A 198 7.38 2.85 11.64
C TYR A 198 6.49 3.29 12.81
N GLN A 199 7.06 3.87 13.87
CA GLN A 199 6.32 4.33 15.05
C GLN A 199 5.10 5.20 14.66
N GLU A 200 5.27 6.09 13.69
CA GLU A 200 4.19 6.93 13.18
C GLU A 200 3.02 6.12 12.61
N ASP A 201 3.28 5.00 11.93
CA ASP A 201 2.22 4.10 11.43
C ASP A 201 1.52 3.36 12.57
N PHE A 202 2.28 2.92 13.60
CA PHE A 202 1.71 2.28 14.78
C PHE A 202 0.79 3.24 15.53
N ASP A 203 1.26 4.45 15.79
CA ASP A 203 0.51 5.48 16.53
C ASP A 203 -0.73 5.95 15.73
N THR A 204 -0.57 6.17 14.41
CA THR A 204 -1.65 6.70 13.58
C THR A 204 -2.78 5.70 13.38
N PHE A 205 -2.46 4.41 13.27
CA PHE A 205 -3.44 3.37 12.91
C PHE A 205 -3.77 2.41 14.06
N GLY A 206 -3.18 2.60 15.24
CA GLY A 206 -3.49 1.83 16.44
C GLY A 206 -3.12 0.34 16.33
N TYR A 207 -1.90 0.07 15.91
CA TYR A 207 -1.35 -1.29 15.88
C TYR A 207 -0.53 -1.60 17.13
#